data_2c4b9a1c9f90d6a7c3005cfb8274270c
#
_entry.id   2c4b9a1c9f90d6a7c3005cfb8274270c
#
_cell.length_a   1.000
_cell.length_b   1.000
_cell.length_c   1.000
_cell.angle_alpha   90.00
_cell.angle_beta   90.00
_cell.angle_gamma   90.00
#
_symmetry.space_group_name_H-M   'P 1'
#
loop_
_entity.id
_entity.type
_entity.pdbx_description
1 polymer ?
#
loop_
_entity_poly.entity_id
_entity_poly.type
_entity_poly.pdbx_seq_one_letter_code
_entity_poly.pdbx_strand_id
1 'polypeptide(L)'
;MACAAAVLIGACKDLTPPIVDGYTLNGMVTARDGAPLRDVSVLVGREGSSEFHPFATTGDDGAFLFQPFPATGPSTETFRFEKPGFTAREVLARTATRLEPYRYRLEVELDPEPAP
;
A
#
# COMPACT_ATOMS: atom_id res chain seq x y z
N MET A 1 10.76 -14.66 27.88
CA MET A 1 10.31 -14.98 28.36
C MET A 1 9.96 -14.84 28.60
N ALA A 2 9.86 -14.58 28.44
CA ALA A 2 9.23 -14.80 28.84
C ALA A 2 8.90 -14.60 29.17
N CYS A 3 8.58 -14.42 29.23
CA CYS A 3 7.92 -14.61 29.83
C CYS A 3 7.85 -14.71 30.41
N ALA A 4 7.95 -14.78 30.63
CA ALA A 4 7.62 -15.25 31.37
C ALA A 4 7.58 -15.04 32.00
N ALA A 5 7.61 -15.04 32.12
CA ALA A 5 7.33 -15.28 32.77
C ALA A 5 7.12 -14.85 33.14
N ALA A 6 7.09 -14.71 33.10
CA ALA A 6 6.66 -14.93 33.45
C ALA A 6 6.39 -14.57 33.65
N VAL A 7 6.32 -14.53 33.65
CA VAL A 7 5.85 -14.82 33.92
C VAL A 7 5.55 -14.48 33.92
N LEU A 8 5.49 -14.45 33.84
CA LEU A 8 5.05 -14.64 33.88
C LEU A 8 4.69 -14.25 33.69
N ILE A 9 4.70 -14.13 33.51
CA ILE A 9 4.32 -14.21 33.24
C ILE A 9 4.07 -13.78 32.83
N GLY A 10 4.01 -13.53 32.56
CA GLY A 10 3.81 -13.66 32.07
C GLY A 10 4.03 -13.17 31.62
N ALA A 11 4.04 -13.13 31.55
CA ALA A 11 4.28 -13.21 31.07
C ALA A 11 4.55 -13.03 30.55
N CYS A 12 4.48 -13.23 30.51
CA CYS A 12 4.63 -13.40 29.85
C CYS A 12 4.25 -13.13 29.13
N LYS A 13 4.04 -12.84 29.16
CA LYS A 13 3.39 -12.58 28.33
C LYS A 13 3.01 -13.27 27.28
N ASP A 14 1.98 -13.17 26.91
CA ASP A 14 1.63 -13.97 25.81
C ASP A 14 2.70 -13.95 24.73
N LEU A 15 3.27 -15.05 24.47
CA LEU A 15 4.34 -15.12 23.48
C LEU A 15 3.87 -15.69 22.16
N THR A 16 2.57 -15.92 22.03
CA THR A 16 2.02 -16.31 20.75
C THR A 16 2.13 -15.13 19.79
N PRO A 17 2.76 -15.28 18.64
CA PRO A 17 2.78 -14.18 17.68
C PRO A 17 1.36 -13.77 17.37
N PRO A 18 1.09 -12.50 17.23
CA PRO A 18 -0.25 -12.09 16.84
C PRO A 18 -0.60 -12.69 15.49
N ILE A 19 -1.83 -13.11 15.38
CA ILE A 19 -2.32 -13.54 14.07
C ILE A 19 -2.48 -12.29 13.23
N VAL A 20 -1.68 -12.19 12.19
CA VAL A 20 -1.74 -11.05 11.29
C VAL A 20 -2.53 -11.46 10.07
N ASP A 21 -3.75 -10.96 9.97
CA ASP A 21 -4.61 -11.28 8.85
C ASP A 21 -4.58 -10.20 7.78
N GLY A 22 -3.73 -9.21 7.95
CA GLY A 22 -3.58 -8.13 7.01
C GLY A 22 -2.13 -7.74 6.81
N TYR A 23 -1.87 -6.91 5.81
CA TYR A 23 -0.55 -6.35 5.60
C TYR A 23 -0.67 -4.85 5.41
N THR A 24 0.46 -4.15 5.48
CA THR A 24 0.51 -2.71 5.29
C THR A 24 1.36 -2.42 4.07
N LEU A 25 0.81 -1.66 3.14
CA LEU A 25 1.55 -1.19 1.99
C LEU A 25 1.60 0.33 2.05
N ASN A 26 2.81 0.86 2.15
CA ASN A 26 3.03 2.30 2.13
C ASN A 26 3.36 2.69 0.69
N GLY A 27 2.55 3.57 0.12
CA GLY A 27 2.75 4.00 -1.25
C GLY A 27 3.19 5.44 -1.32
N MET A 28 3.89 5.77 -2.39
CA MET A 28 4.28 7.15 -2.69
C MET A 28 4.13 7.40 -4.17
N VAL A 29 3.47 8.50 -4.50
CA VAL A 29 3.25 8.90 -5.89
C VAL A 29 4.00 10.18 -6.16
N THR A 30 4.80 10.17 -7.22
CA THR A 30 5.59 11.34 -7.61
C THR A 30 5.37 11.67 -9.07
N ALA A 31 5.73 12.90 -9.43
CA ALA A 31 5.80 13.29 -10.83
C ALA A 31 7.12 12.82 -11.41
N ARG A 32 7.28 12.99 -12.72
CA ARG A 32 8.48 12.56 -13.43
C ARG A 32 9.74 13.20 -12.87
N ASP A 33 9.65 14.42 -12.35
CA ASP A 33 10.80 15.11 -11.77
C ASP A 33 11.06 14.74 -10.32
N GLY A 34 10.30 13.80 -9.77
CA GLY A 34 10.46 13.35 -8.39
C GLY A 34 9.65 14.12 -7.38
N ALA A 35 8.92 15.15 -7.79
CA ALA A 35 8.11 15.92 -6.84
C ALA A 35 6.91 15.09 -6.36
N PRO A 36 6.59 15.12 -5.05
CA PRO A 36 5.43 14.38 -4.57
C PRO A 36 4.15 14.95 -5.13
N LEU A 37 3.20 14.06 -5.44
CA LEU A 37 1.91 14.47 -6.01
C LEU A 37 0.81 14.31 -4.98
N ARG A 38 0.21 15.42 -4.61
CA ARG A 38 -0.94 15.42 -3.70
C ARG A 38 -2.23 15.20 -4.50
N ASP A 39 -3.26 14.79 -3.79
CA ASP A 39 -4.62 14.65 -4.34
C ASP A 39 -4.71 13.69 -5.51
N VAL A 40 -3.84 12.68 -5.53
CA VAL A 40 -3.97 11.58 -6.49
C VAL A 40 -5.00 10.61 -5.96
N SER A 41 -6.00 10.31 -6.77
CA SER A 41 -6.99 9.30 -6.40
C SER A 41 -6.39 7.92 -6.60
N VAL A 42 -6.40 7.11 -5.54
CA VAL A 42 -5.88 5.75 -5.58
C VAL A 42 -7.05 4.79 -5.50
N LEU A 43 -7.17 3.97 -6.53
CA LEU A 43 -8.25 2.99 -6.61
C LEU A 43 -7.66 1.60 -6.59
N VAL A 44 -8.44 0.63 -6.14
CA VAL A 44 -7.99 -0.76 -6.10
C VAL A 44 -9.00 -1.63 -6.84
N GLY A 45 -8.48 -2.59 -7.57
CA GLY A 45 -9.28 -3.58 -8.27
C GLY A 45 -8.54 -4.90 -8.29
N ARG A 46 -9.08 -5.83 -9.04
CA ARG A 46 -8.52 -7.15 -9.20
C ARG A 46 -7.75 -7.22 -10.50
N GLU A 47 -6.65 -7.93 -10.48
CA GLU A 47 -5.87 -8.13 -11.71
C GLU A 47 -6.77 -8.70 -12.80
N GLY A 48 -6.74 -8.07 -13.98
CA GLY A 48 -7.56 -8.49 -15.10
C GLY A 48 -8.98 -7.94 -15.11
N SER A 49 -9.38 -7.23 -14.06
CA SER A 49 -10.71 -6.62 -13.99
C SER A 49 -10.63 -5.15 -14.40
N SER A 50 -11.72 -4.63 -14.96
CA SER A 50 -11.81 -3.21 -15.25
C SER A 50 -12.54 -2.45 -14.12
N GLU A 51 -12.93 -3.17 -13.06
CA GLU A 51 -13.67 -2.59 -11.96
C GLU A 51 -12.72 -2.13 -10.88
N PHE A 52 -12.72 -0.84 -10.57
CA PHE A 52 -11.85 -0.25 -9.56
C PHE A 52 -12.68 0.56 -8.57
N HIS A 53 -12.26 0.55 -7.32
CA HIS A 53 -12.96 1.25 -6.25
C HIS A 53 -11.99 2.20 -5.57
N PRO A 54 -12.36 3.48 -5.39
CA PRO A 54 -11.47 4.42 -4.71
C PRO A 54 -11.33 4.04 -3.23
N PHE A 55 -10.13 4.16 -2.70
CA PHE A 55 -9.90 3.89 -1.28
C PHE A 55 -9.00 4.90 -0.60
N ALA A 56 -8.28 5.74 -1.35
CA ALA A 56 -7.36 6.69 -0.75
C ALA A 56 -7.10 7.86 -1.69
N THR A 57 -6.60 8.93 -1.11
CA THR A 57 -6.13 10.09 -1.85
C THR A 57 -4.78 10.47 -1.25
N THR A 58 -3.78 10.73 -2.07
CA THR A 58 -2.46 11.05 -1.55
C THR A 58 -2.47 12.39 -0.82
N GLY A 59 -1.64 12.47 0.23
CA GLY A 59 -1.43 13.71 0.96
C GLY A 59 -0.37 14.58 0.32
N ASP A 60 0.03 15.64 1.02
CA ASP A 60 1.00 16.61 0.52
C ASP A 60 2.34 15.98 0.17
N ASP A 61 2.69 14.88 0.83
CA ASP A 61 3.94 14.16 0.59
C ASP A 61 3.81 13.08 -0.48
N GLY A 62 2.65 12.98 -1.13
CA GLY A 62 2.40 11.96 -2.15
C GLY A 62 2.14 10.59 -1.59
N ALA A 63 1.96 10.45 -0.28
CA ALA A 63 1.85 9.15 0.36
C ALA A 63 0.42 8.66 0.42
N PHE A 64 0.25 7.34 0.36
CA PHE A 64 -1.02 6.70 0.63
C PHE A 64 -0.77 5.40 1.39
N LEU A 65 -1.80 4.91 2.05
CA LEU A 65 -1.71 3.71 2.87
C LEU A 65 -2.77 2.71 2.43
N PHE A 66 -2.36 1.46 2.26
CA PHE A 66 -3.26 0.38 1.90
C PHE A 66 -3.10 -0.74 2.93
N GLN A 67 -4.19 -1.06 3.62
CA GLN A 67 -4.18 -2.06 4.69
C GLN A 67 -5.33 -3.03 4.49
N PRO A 68 -5.22 -3.95 3.52
CA PRO A 68 -6.30 -4.90 3.27
C PRO A 68 -6.38 -5.93 4.39
N PHE A 69 -7.58 -6.42 4.61
CA PHE A 69 -7.84 -7.39 5.66
C PHE A 69 -9.02 -8.27 5.22
N PRO A 70 -8.92 -9.60 5.26
CA PRO A 70 -7.72 -10.39 5.60
C PRO A 70 -6.85 -10.60 4.37
N ALA A 71 -5.54 -10.47 4.54
CA ALA A 71 -4.59 -10.76 3.47
C ALA A 71 -3.19 -10.76 4.08
N THR A 72 -2.34 -11.65 3.61
CA THR A 72 -1.00 -11.77 4.16
C THR A 72 0.06 -11.08 3.31
N GLY A 73 -0.30 -10.67 2.11
CA GLY A 73 0.62 -9.95 1.24
C GLY A 73 -0.04 -9.62 -0.08
N PRO A 74 0.62 -8.79 -0.90
CA PRO A 74 0.07 -8.43 -2.21
C PRO A 74 -0.09 -9.67 -3.08
N SER A 75 -1.22 -9.80 -3.74
CA SER A 75 -1.46 -10.94 -4.63
C SER A 75 -2.11 -10.48 -5.93
N THR A 76 -3.43 -10.36 -5.96
CA THR A 76 -4.15 -10.07 -7.20
C THR A 76 -4.63 -8.62 -7.26
N GLU A 77 -4.30 -7.80 -6.28
CA GLU A 77 -4.73 -6.41 -6.29
C GLU A 77 -4.00 -5.62 -7.36
N THR A 78 -4.73 -4.72 -8.01
CA THR A 78 -4.16 -3.77 -8.95
C THR A 78 -4.55 -2.38 -8.48
N PHE A 79 -3.59 -1.47 -8.43
CA PHE A 79 -3.87 -0.08 -8.09
C PHE A 79 -3.98 0.74 -9.35
N ARG A 80 -4.92 1.68 -9.35
CA ARG A 80 -5.05 2.66 -10.41
C ARG A 80 -4.89 4.04 -9.81
N PHE A 81 -4.05 4.84 -10.44
CA PHE A 81 -3.72 6.20 -9.96
C PHE A 81 -4.25 7.20 -10.95
N GLU A 82 -5.04 8.15 -10.46
CA GLU A 82 -5.68 9.15 -11.32
C GLU A 82 -5.50 10.54 -10.72
N LYS A 83 -5.08 11.48 -11.55
CA LYS A 83 -4.98 12.87 -11.16
C LYS A 83 -5.19 13.73 -12.40
N PRO A 84 -6.01 14.80 -12.31
CA PRO A 84 -6.19 15.70 -13.46
C PRO A 84 -4.83 16.23 -13.92
N GLY A 85 -4.62 16.23 -15.23
CA GLY A 85 -3.37 16.69 -15.83
C GLY A 85 -2.31 15.61 -15.95
N PHE A 86 -2.59 14.39 -15.48
CA PHE A 86 -1.65 13.27 -15.55
C PHE A 86 -2.31 12.07 -16.20
N THR A 87 -1.48 11.24 -16.86
CA THR A 87 -1.97 10.00 -17.46
C THR A 87 -2.23 9.00 -16.35
N ALA A 88 -3.42 8.40 -16.34
CA ALA A 88 -3.75 7.37 -15.36
C ALA A 88 -2.80 6.18 -15.52
N ARG A 89 -2.45 5.55 -14.41
CA ARG A 89 -1.52 4.43 -14.42
C ARG A 89 -2.03 3.31 -13.52
N GLU A 90 -1.87 2.07 -14.00
CA GLU A 90 -2.21 0.89 -13.22
C GLU A 90 -0.94 0.15 -12.86
N VAL A 91 -0.85 -0.29 -11.61
CA VAL A 91 0.33 -0.97 -11.08
C VAL A 91 -0.14 -2.16 -10.27
N LEU A 92 0.48 -3.32 -10.51
CA LEU A 92 0.15 -4.52 -9.76
C LEU A 92 0.71 -4.42 -8.34
N ALA A 93 -0.13 -4.69 -7.36
CA ALA A 93 0.29 -4.61 -5.95
C ALA A 93 1.45 -5.56 -5.66
N ARG A 94 1.52 -6.70 -6.34
CA ARG A 94 2.57 -7.68 -6.11
C ARG A 94 3.95 -7.19 -6.55
N THR A 95 4.04 -6.06 -7.23
CA THR A 95 5.34 -5.47 -7.58
C THR A 95 5.92 -4.64 -6.43
N ALA A 96 5.18 -4.48 -5.33
CA ALA A 96 5.67 -3.75 -4.17
C ALA A 96 6.88 -4.44 -3.56
N THR A 97 7.76 -3.63 -2.97
CA THR A 97 8.96 -4.13 -2.31
C THR A 97 8.62 -4.55 -0.89
N ARG A 98 8.96 -5.78 -0.53
CA ARG A 98 8.77 -6.25 0.82
C ARG A 98 9.88 -5.69 1.71
N LEU A 99 9.49 -4.98 2.77
CA LEU A 99 10.44 -4.42 3.73
C LEU A 99 10.60 -5.34 4.94
N GLU A 100 9.48 -5.82 5.45
CA GLU A 100 9.39 -6.69 6.61
C GLU A 100 8.22 -7.62 6.39
N PRO A 101 8.08 -8.70 7.15
CA PRO A 101 6.86 -9.48 7.08
C PRO A 101 5.65 -8.56 7.29
N TYR A 102 4.70 -8.62 6.37
CA TYR A 102 3.46 -7.84 6.39
C TYR A 102 3.67 -6.33 6.17
N ARG A 103 4.86 -5.91 5.71
CA ARG A 103 5.09 -4.51 5.38
C ARG A 103 5.72 -4.38 4.00
N TYR A 104 5.12 -3.54 3.17
CA TYR A 104 5.53 -3.38 1.77
C TYR A 104 5.60 -1.91 1.41
N ARG A 105 6.37 -1.60 0.39
CA ARG A 105 6.50 -0.25 -0.13
C ARG A 105 6.31 -0.25 -1.64
N LEU A 106 5.56 0.71 -2.14
CA LEU A 106 5.32 0.88 -3.56
C LEU A 106 5.55 2.32 -3.94
N GLU A 107 6.42 2.54 -4.93
CA GLU A 107 6.68 3.88 -5.45
C GLU A 107 6.16 3.93 -6.87
N VAL A 108 5.40 4.98 -7.19
CA VAL A 108 4.74 5.12 -8.48
C VAL A 108 5.02 6.52 -9.01
N GLU A 109 5.40 6.57 -10.27
CA GLU A 109 5.62 7.84 -10.96
C GLU A 109 4.50 8.04 -11.98
N LEU A 110 3.90 9.24 -11.99
CA LEU A 110 2.88 9.58 -12.98
C LEU A 110 3.46 10.55 -14.00
N ASP A 111 3.09 10.32 -15.24
CA ASP A 111 3.51 11.18 -16.34
C ASP A 111 2.42 12.21 -16.63
N PRO A 112 2.80 13.46 -16.96
CA PRO A 112 1.81 14.43 -17.36
C PRO A 112 1.12 13.99 -18.64
N GLU A 113 -0.13 14.39 -18.79
CA GLU A 113 -0.85 14.11 -20.01
C GLU A 113 -0.17 14.82 -21.19
N PRO A 114 -0.15 14.17 -22.38
CA PRO A 114 0.43 14.83 -23.55
C PRO A 114 -0.37 16.07 -23.89
N ALA A 115 0.31 17.07 -24.41
CA ALA A 115 -0.35 18.28 -24.89
C ALA A 115 -1.29 17.93 -26.04
N PRO A 116 -2.45 18.58 -26.14
CA PRO A 116 -3.40 18.35 -27.23
C PRO A 116 -2.83 18.76 -28.57
#